data_7a1b1796029c64b737a21a32f5bf7ede
#
_entry.id   7a1b1796029c64b737a21a32f5bf7ede
#
_cell.length_a   1.000
_cell.length_b   1.000
_cell.length_c   1.000
_cell.angle_alpha   90.00
_cell.angle_beta   90.00
_cell.angle_gamma   90.00
#
_symmetry.space_group_name_H-M   'P 1'
#
loop_
_entity.id
_entity.type
_entity.pdbx_description
1 polymer ?
#
loop_
_entity_poly.entity_id
_entity_poly.type
_entity_poly.pdbx_seq_one_letter_code
_entity_poly.pdbx_strand_id
1 'polypeptide(L)'
;DCDADTNYLKITKSFVGDATQLAPQYSASNYDYKLDVRLVGKFAKSPGHVTEVVLDTTSVYKPYDPDGLFYSGRNQVLYYTTEKFLENEEYQLIIKRNDGVVVTSRIVTISGSTIRRPIYNISFESDYSNQIQWSTNVPLDLAAYYEVIGYFHYKEIEAEGSTDTVRHTMKWFMGAGTGEELYNSADKRLFINYTPSSFYSNL
;
A
#
# COMPACT_ATOMS: atom_id res chain seq x y z
N ASP A 1 4.38 4.98 -3.99
CA ASP A 1 3.19 5.82 -3.78
C ASP A 1 3.52 7.26 -4.18
N CYS A 2 2.71 7.85 -5.09
CA CYS A 2 2.96 9.21 -5.59
C CYS A 2 2.70 10.28 -4.52
N ASP A 3 1.81 10.01 -3.58
CA ASP A 3 1.44 10.94 -2.51
C ASP A 3 2.37 10.87 -1.28
N ALA A 4 3.15 9.79 -1.16
CA ALA A 4 4.04 9.61 -0.02
C ALA A 4 5.24 10.57 -0.07
N ASP A 5 5.59 11.16 1.08
CA ASP A 5 6.80 11.97 1.23
C ASP A 5 8.08 11.13 1.18
N THR A 6 7.98 9.84 1.47
CA THR A 6 9.09 8.89 1.43
C THR A 6 8.60 7.54 0.94
N ASN A 7 9.26 7.00 -0.05
CA ASN A 7 8.99 5.69 -0.61
C ASN A 7 10.07 4.69 -0.20
N TYR A 8 9.67 3.54 0.31
CA TYR A 8 10.55 2.50 0.81
C TYR A 8 10.53 1.26 -0.10
N LEU A 9 11.70 0.63 -0.24
CA LEU A 9 11.89 -0.62 -0.96
C LEU A 9 12.67 -1.59 -0.07
N LYS A 10 12.12 -2.80 0.09
CA LYS A 10 12.82 -3.92 0.73
C LYS A 10 13.32 -4.88 -0.34
N ILE A 11 14.61 -5.20 -0.29
CA ILE A 11 15.25 -6.13 -1.22
C ILE A 11 15.72 -7.35 -0.41
N THR A 12 15.27 -8.53 -0.85
CA THR A 12 15.65 -9.81 -0.25
C THR A 12 16.19 -10.76 -1.31
N LYS A 13 17.03 -11.70 -0.89
CA LYS A 13 17.42 -12.85 -1.71
C LYS A 13 16.33 -13.93 -1.59
N SER A 14 16.01 -14.58 -2.70
CA SER A 14 15.35 -15.89 -2.63
C SER A 14 16.35 -16.94 -2.20
N PHE A 15 15.95 -17.86 -1.36
CA PHE A 15 16.78 -18.99 -0.96
C PHE A 15 15.95 -20.27 -0.94
N VAL A 16 16.64 -21.41 -1.09
CA VAL A 16 16.07 -22.72 -0.89
C VAL A 16 16.58 -23.25 0.44
N GLY A 17 15.67 -23.55 1.36
CA GLY A 17 16.04 -24.02 2.69
C GLY A 17 14.84 -24.50 3.49
N ASP A 18 15.12 -25.09 4.66
CA ASP A 18 14.09 -25.54 5.59
C ASP A 18 13.45 -24.31 6.28
N ALA A 19 12.15 -24.14 6.09
CA ALA A 19 11.37 -23.05 6.68
C ALA A 19 11.32 -23.12 8.22
N THR A 20 11.66 -24.24 8.81
CA THR A 20 11.66 -24.42 10.27
C THR A 20 12.96 -23.93 10.94
N GLN A 21 14.01 -23.66 10.17
CA GLN A 21 15.29 -23.17 10.68
C GLN A 21 15.38 -21.65 10.58
N LEU A 22 15.05 -20.95 11.65
CA LEU A 22 14.89 -19.49 11.67
C LEU A 22 16.21 -18.69 11.50
N ALA A 23 17.30 -19.11 12.13
CA ALA A 23 18.55 -18.37 12.11
C ALA A 23 19.26 -18.35 10.73
N PRO A 24 19.34 -19.48 10.00
CA PRO A 24 19.86 -19.50 8.63
C PRO A 24 19.02 -18.70 7.63
N GLN A 25 17.70 -18.62 7.82
CA GLN A 25 16.80 -17.91 6.92
C GLN A 25 17.11 -16.41 6.83
N TYR A 26 17.45 -15.77 7.95
CA TYR A 26 17.76 -14.34 7.94
C TYR A 26 19.01 -14.03 7.10
N SER A 27 20.11 -14.71 7.33
CA SER A 27 21.36 -14.49 6.59
C SER A 27 21.26 -14.95 5.12
N ALA A 28 20.45 -15.98 4.85
CA ALA A 28 20.19 -16.44 3.49
C ALA A 28 19.31 -15.47 2.68
N SER A 29 18.35 -14.80 3.33
CA SER A 29 17.41 -13.90 2.67
C SER A 29 17.85 -12.44 2.59
N ASN A 30 18.85 -12.04 3.35
CA ASN A 30 19.34 -10.66 3.38
C ASN A 30 20.74 -10.55 2.79
N TYR A 31 21.06 -9.36 2.31
CA TYR A 31 22.43 -9.01 1.91
C TYR A 31 23.17 -8.48 3.13
N ASP A 32 24.42 -8.88 3.28
CA ASP A 32 25.37 -8.45 4.31
C ASP A 32 26.12 -7.16 3.94
N TYR A 33 25.81 -6.62 2.76
CA TYR A 33 26.36 -5.39 2.21
C TYR A 33 25.27 -4.51 1.60
N LYS A 34 25.56 -3.22 1.46
CA LYS A 34 24.67 -2.27 0.77
C LYS A 34 24.73 -2.54 -0.74
N LEU A 35 23.54 -2.72 -1.36
CA LEU A 35 23.40 -2.78 -2.80
C LEU A 35 23.42 -1.37 -3.42
N ASP A 36 23.87 -1.25 -4.66
CA ASP A 36 23.64 -0.06 -5.46
C ASP A 36 22.24 -0.14 -6.08
N VAL A 37 21.32 0.65 -5.52
CA VAL A 37 19.89 0.63 -5.91
C VAL A 37 19.53 1.99 -6.48
N ARG A 38 18.98 1.97 -7.70
CA ARG A 38 18.66 3.17 -8.47
C ARG A 38 17.26 3.09 -9.05
N LEU A 39 16.62 4.24 -9.15
CA LEU A 39 15.38 4.45 -9.88
C LEU A 39 15.62 5.41 -11.04
N VAL A 40 15.14 5.02 -12.21
CA VAL A 40 15.20 5.83 -13.42
C VAL A 40 13.79 6.15 -13.87
N GLY A 41 13.48 7.44 -14.02
CA GLY A 41 12.16 7.91 -14.40
C GLY A 41 12.03 9.42 -14.33
N LYS A 42 10.82 9.92 -14.45
CA LYS A 42 10.54 11.36 -14.26
C LYS A 42 10.01 11.60 -12.85
N PHE A 43 10.60 12.54 -12.15
CA PHE A 43 10.22 12.89 -10.79
C PHE A 43 9.63 14.31 -10.74
N ALA A 44 8.88 14.61 -9.69
CA ALA A 44 8.19 15.89 -9.54
C ALA A 44 9.11 17.11 -9.60
N LYS A 45 10.37 16.96 -9.18
CA LYS A 45 11.40 18.04 -9.28
C LYS A 45 11.91 18.27 -10.70
N SER A 46 11.76 17.29 -11.59
CA SER A 46 12.25 17.36 -12.97
C SER A 46 11.27 16.68 -13.95
N PRO A 47 10.02 17.17 -14.04
CA PRO A 47 8.93 16.44 -14.72
C PRO A 47 9.16 16.28 -16.24
N GLY A 48 9.98 17.14 -16.84
CA GLY A 48 10.29 17.08 -18.28
C GLY A 48 11.44 16.16 -18.66
N HIS A 49 12.19 15.61 -17.69
CA HIS A 49 13.41 14.85 -17.95
C HIS A 49 13.43 13.54 -17.19
N VAL A 50 13.91 12.50 -17.85
CA VAL A 50 14.24 11.22 -17.19
C VAL A 50 15.52 11.43 -16.39
N THR A 51 15.48 11.13 -15.11
CA THR A 51 16.61 11.23 -14.20
C THR A 51 16.87 9.91 -13.50
N GLU A 52 18.08 9.70 -13.02
CA GLU A 52 18.47 8.56 -12.22
C GLU A 52 18.65 9.04 -10.76
N VAL A 53 17.98 8.37 -9.84
CA VAL A 53 18.04 8.62 -8.39
C VAL A 53 18.66 7.42 -7.69
N VAL A 54 19.72 7.63 -6.95
CA VAL A 54 20.30 6.60 -6.07
C VAL A 54 19.53 6.58 -4.77
N LEU A 55 19.08 5.40 -4.33
CA LEU A 55 18.34 5.25 -3.09
C LEU A 55 19.28 5.24 -1.89
N ASP A 56 18.87 5.94 -0.85
CA ASP A 56 19.51 5.87 0.47
C ASP A 56 19.06 4.64 1.25
N THR A 57 19.70 4.36 2.38
CA THR A 57 19.38 3.23 3.23
C THR A 57 19.03 3.67 4.63
N THR A 58 18.03 3.01 5.21
CA THR A 58 17.68 3.11 6.64
C THR A 58 17.56 1.71 7.24
N SER A 59 17.58 1.64 8.56
CA SER A 59 17.46 0.39 9.30
C SER A 59 16.21 0.44 10.18
N VAL A 60 15.35 -0.57 10.04
CA VAL A 60 14.14 -0.70 10.83
C VAL A 60 14.20 -2.00 11.63
N TYR A 61 13.98 -1.90 12.93
CA TYR A 61 13.88 -3.08 13.78
C TYR A 61 12.52 -3.76 13.58
N LYS A 62 12.56 -5.03 13.21
CA LYS A 62 11.36 -5.87 13.16
C LYS A 62 11.30 -6.69 14.45
N PRO A 63 10.29 -6.50 15.32
CA PRO A 63 10.13 -7.27 16.53
C PRO A 63 10.05 -8.78 16.25
N TYR A 64 10.47 -9.58 17.21
CA TYR A 64 10.26 -11.03 17.15
C TYR A 64 8.76 -11.32 17.25
N ASP A 65 8.27 -12.12 16.31
CA ASP A 65 6.90 -12.64 16.29
C ASP A 65 7.00 -14.16 16.47
N PRO A 66 6.59 -14.68 17.64
CA PRO A 66 6.67 -16.12 17.92
C PRO A 66 5.76 -16.95 17.02
N ASP A 67 4.66 -16.38 16.56
CA ASP A 67 3.68 -17.03 15.70
C ASP A 67 3.94 -16.76 14.21
N GLY A 68 4.94 -15.93 13.90
CA GLY A 68 5.29 -15.55 12.54
C GLY A 68 6.10 -16.62 11.81
N LEU A 69 5.79 -16.84 10.54
CA LEU A 69 6.54 -17.75 9.66
C LEU A 69 7.96 -17.27 9.35
N PHE A 70 8.25 -15.99 9.55
CA PHE A 70 9.53 -15.38 9.22
C PHE A 70 10.19 -14.79 10.46
N TYR A 71 11.46 -15.19 10.67
CA TYR A 71 12.24 -14.69 11.80
C TYR A 71 12.31 -13.16 11.80
N SER A 72 12.04 -12.60 12.96
CA SER A 72 12.12 -11.18 13.30
C SER A 72 13.01 -11.01 14.54
N GLY A 73 13.09 -9.82 15.09
CA GLY A 73 14.01 -9.52 16.20
C GLY A 73 15.38 -9.02 15.74
N ARG A 74 15.48 -8.52 14.50
CA ARG A 74 16.69 -7.91 13.93
C ARG A 74 16.40 -6.66 13.13
N ASN A 75 17.40 -5.84 12.97
CA ASN A 75 17.34 -4.71 12.06
C ASN A 75 17.29 -5.19 10.60
N GLN A 76 16.37 -4.61 9.84
CA GLN A 76 16.23 -4.85 8.41
C GLN A 76 16.63 -3.59 7.66
N VAL A 77 17.41 -3.75 6.61
CA VAL A 77 17.79 -2.65 5.74
C VAL A 77 16.66 -2.39 4.74
N LEU A 78 16.21 -1.14 4.70
CA LEU A 78 15.29 -0.62 3.70
C LEU A 78 16.02 0.42 2.86
N TYR A 79 15.75 0.40 1.56
CA TYR A 79 16.16 1.45 0.64
C TYR A 79 15.04 2.47 0.55
N TYR A 80 15.36 3.75 0.44
CA TYR A 80 14.32 4.78 0.36
C TYR A 80 14.73 5.96 -0.52
N THR A 81 13.73 6.69 -0.96
CA THR A 81 13.88 7.99 -1.63
C THR A 81 12.79 8.95 -1.16
N THR A 82 13.15 10.22 -1.08
CA THR A 82 12.22 11.33 -0.85
C THR A 82 11.83 12.03 -2.15
N GLU A 83 12.28 11.51 -3.30
CA GLU A 83 11.83 12.02 -4.59
C GLU A 83 10.38 11.61 -4.83
N LYS A 84 9.54 12.60 -5.17
CA LYS A 84 8.11 12.35 -5.45
C LYS A 84 7.94 11.81 -6.86
N PHE A 85 7.24 10.70 -6.96
CA PHE A 85 6.87 10.10 -8.22
C PHE A 85 5.76 10.91 -8.90
N LEU A 86 5.74 10.89 -10.22
CA LEU A 86 4.62 11.38 -11.01
C LEU A 86 3.65 10.25 -11.29
N GLU A 87 2.37 10.57 -11.37
CA GLU A 87 1.32 9.62 -11.76
C GLU A 87 1.43 9.26 -13.24
N ASN A 88 1.06 8.02 -13.58
CA ASN A 88 1.04 7.49 -14.96
C ASN A 88 2.41 7.54 -15.66
N GLU A 89 3.50 7.49 -14.93
CA GLU A 89 4.86 7.46 -15.46
C GLU A 89 5.51 6.10 -15.21
N GLU A 90 6.35 5.67 -16.15
CA GLU A 90 7.15 4.45 -16.02
C GLU A 90 8.42 4.72 -15.23
N TYR A 91 8.70 3.83 -14.26
CA TYR A 91 9.95 3.82 -13.51
C TYR A 91 10.65 2.48 -13.68
N GLN A 92 11.96 2.55 -13.90
CA GLN A 92 12.82 1.39 -13.92
C GLN A 92 13.62 1.34 -12.62
N LEU A 93 13.51 0.22 -11.92
CA LEU A 93 14.37 -0.14 -10.79
C LEU A 93 15.60 -0.86 -11.32
N ILE A 94 16.78 -0.45 -10.88
CA ILE A 94 18.07 -1.08 -11.20
C ILE A 94 18.75 -1.42 -9.89
N ILE A 95 19.09 -2.68 -9.68
CA ILE A 95 19.79 -3.19 -8.52
C ILE A 95 21.09 -3.82 -8.98
N LYS A 96 22.23 -3.27 -8.55
CA LYS A 96 23.56 -3.82 -8.83
C LYS A 96 24.14 -4.48 -7.60
N ARG A 97 24.56 -5.72 -7.76
CA ARG A 97 25.23 -6.51 -6.73
C ARG A 97 26.76 -6.37 -6.84
N ASN A 98 27.46 -6.67 -5.75
CA ASN A 98 28.94 -6.59 -5.71
C ASN A 98 29.62 -7.63 -6.60
N ASP A 99 28.92 -8.72 -6.95
CA ASP A 99 29.40 -9.74 -7.88
C ASP A 99 29.17 -9.39 -9.37
N GLY A 100 28.71 -8.16 -9.64
CA GLY A 100 28.46 -7.67 -11.00
C GLY A 100 27.09 -8.03 -11.58
N VAL A 101 26.26 -8.80 -10.86
CA VAL A 101 24.90 -9.12 -11.29
C VAL A 101 24.03 -7.86 -11.21
N VAL A 102 23.28 -7.60 -12.27
CA VAL A 102 22.31 -6.50 -12.36
C VAL A 102 20.91 -7.08 -12.51
N VAL A 103 20.02 -6.67 -11.63
CA VAL A 103 18.59 -6.99 -11.67
C VAL A 103 17.81 -5.73 -12.00
N THR A 104 16.88 -5.83 -12.93
CA THR A 104 16.02 -4.69 -13.32
C THR A 104 14.55 -5.08 -13.25
N SER A 105 13.72 -4.11 -12.93
CA SER A 105 12.26 -4.23 -12.98
C SER A 105 11.67 -2.91 -13.45
N ARG A 106 10.44 -2.96 -13.98
CA ARG A 106 9.70 -1.76 -14.39
C ARG A 106 8.34 -1.76 -13.74
N ILE A 107 7.86 -0.57 -13.44
CA ILE A 107 6.54 -0.32 -12.91
C ILE A 107 6.00 0.98 -13.50
N VAL A 108 4.70 0.99 -13.79
CA VAL A 108 3.98 2.22 -14.10
C VAL A 108 3.23 2.64 -12.85
N THR A 109 3.40 3.90 -12.45
CA THR A 109 2.66 4.45 -11.33
C THR A 109 1.20 4.67 -11.72
N ILE A 110 0.31 4.40 -10.79
CA ILE A 110 -1.12 4.63 -10.99
C ILE A 110 -1.51 6.03 -10.52
N SER A 111 -2.49 6.63 -11.18
CA SER A 111 -3.08 7.89 -10.71
C SER A 111 -4.06 7.66 -9.56
N GLY A 112 -4.30 8.72 -8.80
CA GLY A 112 -5.30 8.73 -7.74
C GLY A 112 -6.71 8.45 -8.25
N SER A 113 -7.54 7.95 -7.36
CA SER A 113 -8.97 7.75 -7.59
C SER A 113 -9.78 8.86 -6.91
N THR A 114 -10.87 9.27 -7.54
CA THR A 114 -11.77 10.28 -6.98
C THR A 114 -13.09 9.65 -6.60
N ILE A 115 -13.46 9.72 -5.32
CA ILE A 115 -14.77 9.27 -4.84
C ILE A 115 -15.85 10.18 -5.42
N ARG A 116 -16.86 9.56 -6.01
CA ARG A 116 -18.02 10.22 -6.65
C ARG A 116 -19.29 10.05 -5.83
N ARG A 117 -19.41 8.96 -5.10
CA ARG A 117 -20.48 8.69 -4.14
C ARG A 117 -19.96 7.94 -2.94
N PRO A 118 -20.50 8.18 -1.72
CA PRO A 118 -21.50 9.20 -1.40
C PRO A 118 -20.93 10.61 -1.54
N ILE A 119 -21.80 11.59 -1.88
CA ILE A 119 -21.38 12.99 -2.00
C ILE A 119 -21.35 13.67 -0.61
N TYR A 120 -22.19 13.22 0.31
CA TYR A 120 -22.36 13.85 1.64
C TYR A 120 -22.16 12.84 2.76
N ASN A 121 -23.18 12.06 3.07
CA ASN A 121 -23.20 11.18 4.23
C ASN A 121 -23.39 9.72 3.84
N ILE A 122 -22.82 8.81 4.63
CA ILE A 122 -23.14 7.38 4.62
C ILE A 122 -24.32 7.21 5.57
N SER A 123 -25.45 6.68 5.07
CA SER A 123 -26.60 6.36 5.93
C SER A 123 -26.45 4.95 6.49
N PHE A 124 -26.78 4.83 7.78
CA PHE A 124 -26.81 3.55 8.51
C PHE A 124 -28.26 3.14 8.87
N GLU A 125 -29.26 3.93 8.42
CA GLU A 125 -30.66 3.77 8.84
C GLU A 125 -31.49 2.83 7.96
N SER A 126 -30.96 2.41 6.83
CA SER A 126 -31.74 1.61 5.89
C SER A 126 -31.01 0.30 5.51
N ASP A 127 -31.77 -0.77 5.39
CA ASP A 127 -31.29 -2.05 4.87
C ASP A 127 -31.08 -2.05 3.35
N TYR A 128 -31.27 -0.89 2.71
CA TYR A 128 -31.02 -0.76 1.27
C TYR A 128 -29.54 -0.79 0.98
N SER A 129 -29.20 -1.46 -0.13
CA SER A 129 -27.85 -1.43 -0.67
C SER A 129 -27.49 -0.01 -1.08
N ASN A 130 -26.40 0.48 -0.53
CA ASN A 130 -25.77 1.74 -0.89
C ASN A 130 -24.52 1.47 -1.73
N GLN A 131 -24.02 2.51 -2.39
CA GLN A 131 -22.86 2.37 -3.28
C GLN A 131 -21.76 3.35 -2.90
N ILE A 132 -20.52 2.84 -2.84
CA ILE A 132 -19.34 3.67 -3.01
C ILE A 132 -18.99 3.65 -4.49
N GLN A 133 -18.92 4.82 -5.11
CA GLN A 133 -18.52 4.98 -6.51
C GLN A 133 -17.30 5.86 -6.61
N TRP A 134 -16.39 5.48 -7.49
CA TRP A 134 -15.22 6.32 -7.80
C TRP A 134 -14.88 6.28 -9.28
N SER A 135 -14.17 7.31 -9.71
CA SER A 135 -13.55 7.37 -11.03
C SER A 135 -12.04 7.29 -10.89
N THR A 136 -11.39 6.67 -11.86
CA THR A 136 -9.95 6.60 -12.00
C THR A 136 -9.56 6.91 -13.43
N ASN A 137 -8.39 7.49 -13.63
CA ASN A 137 -7.77 7.65 -14.94
C ASN A 137 -6.83 6.49 -15.28
N VAL A 138 -6.72 5.50 -14.38
CA VAL A 138 -5.92 4.30 -14.60
C VAL A 138 -6.65 3.39 -15.57
N PRO A 139 -6.02 2.89 -16.64
CA PRO A 139 -6.55 1.79 -17.44
C PRO A 139 -6.90 0.59 -16.54
N LEU A 140 -8.03 -0.06 -16.78
CA LEU A 140 -8.56 -1.13 -15.92
C LEU A 140 -7.62 -2.34 -15.81
N ASP A 141 -6.80 -2.56 -16.83
CA ASP A 141 -5.79 -3.62 -16.91
C ASP A 141 -4.51 -3.31 -16.11
N LEU A 142 -4.23 -2.03 -15.83
CA LEU A 142 -3.07 -1.63 -15.01
C LEU A 142 -3.35 -1.68 -13.52
N ALA A 143 -4.57 -1.37 -13.10
CA ALA A 143 -4.98 -1.50 -11.70
C ALA A 143 -5.68 -2.85 -11.49
N ALA A 144 -4.90 -3.85 -11.15
CA ALA A 144 -5.39 -5.23 -11.07
C ALA A 144 -6.42 -5.45 -9.96
N TYR A 145 -6.38 -4.66 -8.90
CA TYR A 145 -7.22 -4.89 -7.72
C TYR A 145 -7.49 -3.60 -6.94
N TYR A 146 -8.72 -3.46 -6.46
CA TYR A 146 -9.17 -2.35 -5.62
C TYR A 146 -9.72 -2.88 -4.31
N GLU A 147 -9.40 -2.21 -3.23
CA GLU A 147 -10.03 -2.40 -1.92
C GLU A 147 -10.66 -1.08 -1.46
N VAL A 148 -11.88 -1.16 -0.94
CA VAL A 148 -12.55 -0.03 -0.31
C VAL A 148 -12.61 -0.27 1.18
N ILE A 149 -11.98 0.63 1.92
CA ILE A 149 -11.87 0.59 3.36
C ILE A 149 -12.43 1.89 3.93
N GLY A 150 -13.43 1.78 4.79
CA GLY A 150 -13.93 2.88 5.59
C GLY A 150 -13.19 2.96 6.94
N TYR A 151 -12.85 4.16 7.37
CA TYR A 151 -12.37 4.41 8.74
C TYR A 151 -13.43 5.20 9.49
N PHE A 152 -14.06 4.55 10.46
CA PHE A 152 -15.06 5.18 11.29
C PHE A 152 -14.42 5.71 12.57
N HIS A 153 -14.43 7.05 12.73
CA HIS A 153 -13.88 7.71 13.90
C HIS A 153 -15.02 8.09 14.85
N TYR A 154 -14.96 7.64 16.09
CA TYR A 154 -15.97 7.95 17.09
C TYR A 154 -15.34 8.31 18.43
N LYS A 155 -16.15 8.88 19.30
CA LYS A 155 -15.78 9.18 20.68
C LYS A 155 -16.68 8.37 21.60
N GLU A 156 -16.06 7.75 22.57
CA GLU A 156 -16.73 7.01 23.62
C GLU A 156 -16.65 7.79 24.93
N ILE A 157 -17.73 7.78 25.71
CA ILE A 157 -17.80 8.34 27.07
C ILE A 157 -17.60 7.16 28.01
N GLU A 158 -16.56 7.19 28.86
CA GLU A 158 -16.18 6.06 29.71
C GLU A 158 -17.21 5.75 30.81
N ALA A 159 -17.97 6.76 31.23
CA ALA A 159 -19.04 6.61 32.24
C ALA A 159 -20.17 7.60 32.00
N GLU A 160 -21.39 7.21 32.33
CA GLU A 160 -22.56 8.09 32.27
C GLU A 160 -22.33 9.34 33.11
N GLY A 161 -22.48 10.51 32.49
CA GLY A 161 -22.24 11.83 33.13
C GLY A 161 -20.78 12.31 33.10
N SER A 162 -19.85 11.52 32.58
CA SER A 162 -18.48 11.99 32.34
C SER A 162 -18.41 12.93 31.13
N THR A 163 -17.55 13.95 31.22
CA THR A 163 -17.14 14.78 30.07
C THR A 163 -15.93 14.26 29.38
N ASP A 164 -15.25 13.27 29.94
CA ASP A 164 -14.06 12.67 29.37
C ASP A 164 -14.45 11.73 28.24
N THR A 165 -13.78 11.90 27.10
CA THR A 165 -14.03 11.11 25.89
C THR A 165 -12.76 10.49 25.40
N VAL A 166 -12.82 9.20 25.06
CA VAL A 166 -11.76 8.49 24.35
C VAL A 166 -12.08 8.44 22.86
N ARG A 167 -11.08 8.71 22.03
CA ARG A 167 -11.23 8.63 20.57
C ARG A 167 -10.86 7.24 20.09
N HIS A 168 -11.73 6.66 19.29
CA HIS A 168 -11.53 5.36 18.66
C HIS A 168 -11.60 5.47 17.15
N THR A 169 -10.95 4.53 16.48
CA THR A 169 -11.04 4.36 15.03
C THR A 169 -11.29 2.89 14.75
N MET A 170 -12.38 2.62 14.06
CA MET A 170 -12.71 1.29 13.57
C MET A 170 -12.45 1.21 12.08
N LYS A 171 -11.80 0.13 11.64
CA LYS A 171 -11.57 -0.17 10.24
C LYS A 171 -12.72 -1.03 9.73
N TRP A 172 -13.41 -0.56 8.69
CA TRP A 172 -14.48 -1.27 8.04
C TRP A 172 -14.09 -1.65 6.60
N PHE A 173 -13.94 -2.94 6.34
CA PHE A 173 -13.76 -3.45 5.00
C PHE A 173 -15.11 -3.46 4.28
N MET A 174 -15.25 -2.64 3.23
CA MET A 174 -16.51 -2.46 2.51
C MET A 174 -16.61 -3.36 1.28
N GLY A 175 -15.48 -3.82 0.76
CA GLY A 175 -15.40 -4.74 -0.36
C GLY A 175 -14.13 -4.56 -1.20
N ALA A 176 -13.95 -5.47 -2.12
CA ALA A 176 -12.81 -5.48 -3.04
C ALA A 176 -13.16 -6.19 -4.34
N GLY A 177 -12.35 -5.97 -5.37
CA GLY A 177 -12.49 -6.66 -6.66
C GLY A 177 -11.49 -6.15 -7.69
N THR A 178 -11.44 -6.82 -8.82
CA THR A 178 -10.64 -6.37 -9.97
C THR A 178 -11.29 -5.17 -10.64
N GLY A 179 -10.51 -4.41 -11.41
CA GLY A 179 -11.03 -3.27 -12.16
C GLY A 179 -12.18 -3.67 -13.10
N GLU A 180 -12.09 -4.83 -13.74
CA GLU A 180 -13.14 -5.32 -14.65
C GLU A 180 -14.44 -5.70 -13.92
N GLU A 181 -14.32 -6.38 -12.76
CA GLU A 181 -15.49 -6.78 -11.95
C GLU A 181 -16.26 -5.60 -11.39
N LEU A 182 -15.55 -4.56 -10.99
CA LEU A 182 -16.11 -3.37 -10.34
C LEU A 182 -16.58 -2.31 -11.33
N TYR A 183 -16.21 -2.42 -12.62
CA TYR A 183 -16.49 -1.41 -13.62
C TYR A 183 -17.93 -1.46 -14.14
N ASN A 184 -18.64 -0.34 -14.02
CA ASN A 184 -19.92 -0.14 -14.67
C ASN A 184 -19.72 0.64 -15.97
N SER A 185 -19.94 -0.02 -17.10
CA SER A 185 -19.76 0.57 -18.43
C SER A 185 -20.77 1.68 -18.74
N ALA A 186 -21.97 1.63 -18.16
CA ALA A 186 -23.01 2.65 -18.36
C ALA A 186 -22.62 3.98 -17.70
N ASP A 187 -22.06 3.91 -16.49
CA ASP A 187 -21.66 5.10 -15.73
C ASP A 187 -20.20 5.46 -15.93
N LYS A 188 -19.41 4.59 -16.57
CA LYS A 188 -17.94 4.70 -16.69
C LYS A 188 -17.24 4.90 -15.34
N ARG A 189 -17.66 4.14 -14.32
CA ARG A 189 -17.20 4.23 -12.93
C ARG A 189 -17.01 2.85 -12.34
N LEU A 190 -16.14 2.82 -11.34
CA LEU A 190 -16.00 1.67 -10.45
C LEU A 190 -16.94 1.85 -9.27
N PHE A 191 -17.53 0.74 -8.78
CA PHE A 191 -18.40 0.80 -7.62
C PHE A 191 -18.36 -0.47 -6.79
N ILE A 192 -18.67 -0.31 -5.51
CA ILE A 192 -18.93 -1.39 -4.55
C ILE A 192 -20.29 -1.11 -3.89
N ASN A 193 -21.10 -2.16 -3.79
CA ASN A 193 -22.30 -2.13 -2.98
C ASN A 193 -21.98 -2.48 -1.53
N TYR A 194 -22.59 -1.78 -0.60
CA TYR A 194 -22.53 -2.11 0.81
C TYR A 194 -23.91 -1.99 1.46
N THR A 195 -24.10 -2.69 2.56
CA THR A 195 -25.30 -2.58 3.40
C THR A 195 -24.89 -2.10 4.78
N PRO A 196 -25.74 -1.35 5.49
CA PRO A 196 -25.48 -0.96 6.89
C PRO A 196 -25.24 -2.15 7.81
N SER A 197 -25.91 -3.28 7.57
CA SER A 197 -25.69 -4.52 8.32
C SER A 197 -24.26 -5.01 8.25
N SER A 198 -23.55 -4.80 7.13
CA SER A 198 -22.13 -5.18 7.02
C SER A 198 -21.22 -4.36 7.93
N PHE A 199 -21.60 -3.14 8.29
CA PHE A 199 -20.88 -2.34 9.30
C PHE A 199 -21.04 -2.95 10.69
N TYR A 200 -22.28 -3.25 11.08
CA TYR A 200 -22.57 -3.79 12.41
C TYR A 200 -21.99 -5.19 12.65
N SER A 201 -21.73 -5.95 11.60
CA SER A 201 -21.07 -7.26 11.70
C SER A 201 -19.57 -7.16 12.03
N ASN A 202 -18.99 -5.96 11.99
CA ASN A 202 -17.57 -5.71 12.31
C ASN A 202 -17.38 -5.02 13.68
N LEU A 203 -18.47 -4.77 14.42
CA LEU A 203 -18.44 -4.29 15.79
C LEU A 203 -18.32 -5.47 16.77
#